data_da95b3a313640c7ad29233197a8ee017
#
_entry.id   da95b3a313640c7ad29233197a8ee017
#
_cell.length_a   1.000
_cell.length_b   1.000
_cell.length_c   1.000
_cell.angle_alpha   90.00
_cell.angle_beta   90.00
_cell.angle_gamma   90.00
#
_symmetry.space_group_name_H-M   'P 1'
#
loop_
_entity.id
_entity.type
_entity.pdbx_description
1 polymer ?
#
loop_
_entity_poly.entity_id
_entity_poly.type
_entity_poly.pdbx_seq_one_letter_code
_entity_poly.pdbx_strand_id
1 'polypeptide(L)'
;HYILVVLVIIAIIVAQIYIYRNTKKKIATYKSIFPNSTSSYSIVEKEIQTESCSDDDDVYVEDIDTISVSQLNINTDNETLKEIRDALNMYLQKNRGAASDFYLMKDVVERYCDAEEEEINIQQPIPLYLGLMGTMVGIIVGIGFIAVSGGLSSESLMDNITSLMTCVAIAMAASLVGICCTTLISWSAKSATSKVEADKNRFYSWLQTELLPVLSGNAVNALYLLQQNLMTFNQTFQSNIEGLD
;
A
#
# COMPACT_ATOMS: atom_id res chain seq x y z
N HIS A 1 -15.59 -31.90 30.95
CA HIS A 1 -14.30 -31.26 30.78
C HIS A 1 -13.76 -31.38 29.35
N TYR A 2 -13.84 -32.55 28.72
CA TYR A 2 -13.46 -32.72 27.29
C TYR A 2 -14.18 -31.76 26.36
N ILE A 3 -15.46 -31.51 26.61
CA ILE A 3 -16.29 -30.61 25.82
C ILE A 3 -15.70 -29.17 25.81
N LEU A 4 -15.16 -28.72 26.93
CA LEU A 4 -14.54 -27.39 27.05
C LEU A 4 -13.25 -27.32 26.25
N VAL A 5 -12.36 -28.33 26.30
CA VAL A 5 -11.12 -28.39 25.52
C VAL A 5 -11.43 -28.41 24.02
N VAL A 6 -12.36 -29.24 23.61
CA VAL A 6 -12.80 -29.35 22.22
C VAL A 6 -13.38 -28.02 21.73
N LEU A 7 -14.15 -27.32 22.58
CA LEU A 7 -14.76 -26.04 22.25
C LEU A 7 -13.69 -24.93 22.07
N VAL A 8 -12.67 -24.89 22.93
CA VAL A 8 -11.53 -23.95 22.79
C VAL A 8 -10.75 -24.21 21.52
N ILE A 9 -10.47 -25.48 21.20
CA ILE A 9 -9.73 -25.83 19.99
C ILE A 9 -10.54 -25.51 18.73
N ILE A 10 -11.84 -25.78 18.72
CA ILE A 10 -12.73 -25.38 17.62
C ILE A 10 -12.69 -23.85 17.45
N ALA A 11 -12.74 -23.07 18.53
CA ALA A 11 -12.66 -21.61 18.47
C ALA A 11 -11.33 -21.16 17.84
N ILE A 12 -10.21 -21.78 18.19
CA ILE A 12 -8.89 -21.50 17.60
C ILE A 12 -8.89 -21.81 16.09
N ILE A 13 -9.42 -22.96 15.68
CA ILE A 13 -9.51 -23.34 14.25
C ILE A 13 -10.39 -22.35 13.48
N VAL A 14 -11.51 -21.94 14.04
CA VAL A 14 -12.40 -20.94 13.43
C VAL A 14 -11.68 -19.60 13.28
N ALA A 15 -10.93 -19.17 14.30
CA ALA A 15 -10.12 -17.97 14.26
C ALA A 15 -9.04 -18.05 13.16
N GLN A 16 -8.35 -19.19 13.04
CA GLN A 16 -7.35 -19.42 11.98
C GLN A 16 -7.97 -19.32 10.58
N ILE A 17 -9.13 -19.93 10.38
CA ILE A 17 -9.84 -19.90 9.09
C ILE A 17 -10.32 -18.46 8.79
N TYR A 18 -10.81 -17.76 9.80
CA TYR A 18 -11.23 -16.35 9.64
C TYR A 18 -10.06 -15.46 9.20
N ILE A 19 -8.91 -15.56 9.90
CA ILE A 19 -7.69 -14.80 9.56
C ILE A 19 -7.20 -15.19 8.16
N TYR A 20 -7.16 -16.48 7.83
CA TYR A 20 -6.81 -16.96 6.48
C TYR A 20 -7.67 -16.29 5.39
N ARG A 21 -8.99 -16.26 5.57
CA ARG A 21 -9.91 -15.65 4.60
C ARG A 21 -9.70 -14.14 4.49
N ASN A 22 -9.50 -13.47 5.62
CA ASN A 22 -9.27 -12.03 5.64
C ASN A 22 -7.96 -11.66 4.95
N THR A 23 -6.86 -12.34 5.31
CA THR A 23 -5.55 -12.11 4.69
C THR A 23 -5.57 -12.45 3.19
N LYS A 24 -6.25 -13.52 2.78
CA LYS A 24 -6.41 -13.85 1.37
C LYS A 24 -7.16 -12.76 0.60
N LYS A 25 -8.16 -12.12 1.20
CA LYS A 25 -8.88 -10.98 0.60
C LYS A 25 -7.94 -9.78 0.44
N LYS A 26 -7.12 -9.46 1.45
CA LYS A 26 -6.11 -8.38 1.36
C LYS A 26 -5.09 -8.66 0.26
N ILE A 27 -4.57 -9.89 0.18
CA ILE A 27 -3.66 -10.30 -0.89
C ILE A 27 -4.29 -10.11 -2.28
N ALA A 28 -5.57 -10.40 -2.43
CA ALA A 28 -6.28 -10.20 -3.69
C ALA A 28 -6.39 -8.71 -4.06
N THR A 29 -6.67 -7.85 -3.08
CA THR A 29 -6.71 -6.38 -3.26
C THR A 29 -5.32 -5.85 -3.61
N TYR A 30 -4.27 -6.27 -2.89
CA TYR A 30 -2.89 -5.93 -3.17
C TYR A 30 -2.48 -6.34 -4.60
N LYS A 31 -2.80 -7.57 -5.00
CA LYS A 31 -2.53 -8.10 -6.34
C LYS A 31 -3.16 -7.28 -7.47
N SER A 32 -4.22 -6.54 -7.18
CA SER A 32 -4.97 -5.71 -8.13
C SER A 32 -4.72 -4.21 -7.99
N ILE A 33 -3.63 -3.79 -7.32
CA ILE A 33 -3.29 -2.37 -7.19
C ILE A 33 -3.15 -1.74 -8.58
N PHE A 34 -2.32 -2.28 -9.43
CA PHE A 34 -2.11 -1.75 -10.76
C PHE A 34 -3.02 -2.41 -11.78
N PRO A 35 -3.58 -1.65 -12.73
CA PRO A 35 -4.37 -2.21 -13.83
C PRO A 35 -3.47 -3.04 -14.76
N ASN A 36 -4.07 -4.05 -15.36
CA ASN A 36 -3.34 -4.94 -16.29
C ASN A 36 -2.95 -4.24 -17.61
N SER A 37 -3.58 -3.11 -17.94
CA SER A 37 -3.35 -2.35 -19.16
C SER A 37 -2.86 -0.94 -18.87
N THR A 38 -1.86 -0.50 -19.61
CA THR A 38 -1.35 0.89 -19.60
C THR A 38 -2.35 1.91 -20.14
N SER A 39 -3.37 1.47 -20.89
CA SER A 39 -4.45 2.35 -21.39
C SER A 39 -5.33 2.95 -20.28
N SER A 40 -5.21 2.45 -19.05
CA SER A 40 -5.91 3.00 -17.87
C SER A 40 -5.23 4.26 -17.32
N TYR A 41 -4.02 4.57 -17.77
CA TYR A 41 -3.29 5.76 -17.39
C TYR A 41 -3.47 6.83 -18.48
N SER A 42 -3.73 8.05 -18.07
CA SER A 42 -3.85 9.20 -18.97
C SER A 42 -3.29 10.46 -18.32
N ILE A 43 -2.84 11.38 -19.12
CA ILE A 43 -2.37 12.68 -18.69
C ILE A 43 -3.48 13.69 -19.01
N VAL A 44 -3.86 14.50 -18.04
CA VAL A 44 -4.86 15.54 -18.17
C VAL A 44 -4.22 16.87 -17.76
N GLU A 45 -4.37 17.90 -18.59
CA GLU A 45 -3.97 19.24 -18.23
C GLU A 45 -5.06 19.91 -17.42
N LYS A 46 -4.68 20.48 -16.27
CA LYS A 46 -5.57 21.23 -15.40
C LYS A 46 -5.02 22.63 -15.20
N GLU A 47 -5.85 23.61 -15.45
CA GLU A 47 -5.54 25.01 -15.17
C GLU A 47 -5.66 25.28 -13.68
N ILE A 48 -4.61 25.84 -13.09
CA ILE A 48 -4.58 26.27 -11.69
C ILE A 48 -4.46 27.78 -11.66
N GLN A 49 -5.41 28.41 -11.00
CA GLN A 49 -5.36 29.87 -10.73
C GLN A 49 -4.34 30.07 -9.59
N THR A 50 -3.33 30.88 -9.86
CA THR A 50 -2.35 31.26 -8.84
C THR A 50 -2.78 32.62 -8.28
N GLU A 51 -3.18 32.68 -7.01
CA GLU A 51 -3.31 33.94 -6.30
C GLU A 51 -1.90 34.50 -6.10
N SER A 52 -1.57 35.56 -6.83
CA SER A 52 -0.36 36.36 -6.57
C SER A 52 -0.66 37.21 -5.34
N CYS A 53 -0.08 36.84 -4.17
CA CYS A 53 0.03 37.77 -3.05
C CYS A 53 1.02 38.88 -3.45
N SER A 54 0.53 40.03 -3.85
CA SER A 54 1.29 41.27 -3.89
C SER A 54 1.11 41.99 -2.56
N ASP A 55 2.17 42.01 -1.76
CA ASP A 55 2.30 42.79 -0.53
C ASP A 55 2.63 44.28 -0.85
N ASP A 56 1.91 44.90 -1.76
CA ASP A 56 1.98 46.38 -1.92
C ASP A 56 0.62 46.90 -2.29
N ASP A 57 0.11 47.81 -1.47
CA ASP A 57 -1.07 48.63 -1.69
C ASP A 57 -0.92 49.44 -2.99
N ASP A 58 -1.98 49.50 -3.78
CA ASP A 58 -2.23 50.40 -4.90
C ASP A 58 -1.72 49.98 -6.31
N VAL A 59 -2.08 48.80 -6.83
CA VAL A 59 -2.47 48.65 -8.26
C VAL A 59 -3.33 47.41 -8.44
N TYR A 60 -4.61 47.58 -8.69
CA TYR A 60 -5.50 46.50 -9.17
C TYR A 60 -5.12 46.14 -10.61
N VAL A 61 -4.25 45.12 -10.76
CA VAL A 61 -4.11 44.40 -12.02
C VAL A 61 -4.54 42.97 -11.72
N GLU A 62 -5.75 42.66 -12.10
CA GLU A 62 -6.36 41.35 -12.07
C GLU A 62 -5.77 40.53 -13.24
N ASP A 63 -4.45 40.22 -13.18
CA ASP A 63 -3.82 39.23 -14.02
C ASP A 63 -3.80 37.91 -13.24
N ILE A 64 -4.88 37.16 -13.40
CA ILE A 64 -4.96 35.77 -12.93
C ILE A 64 -4.07 34.96 -13.87
N ASP A 65 -2.82 34.75 -13.46
CA ASP A 65 -1.91 33.84 -14.15
C ASP A 65 -2.44 32.42 -14.00
N THR A 66 -3.13 31.94 -15.02
CA THR A 66 -3.54 30.52 -15.12
C THR A 66 -2.36 29.69 -15.61
N ILE A 67 -1.81 28.88 -14.74
CA ILE A 67 -0.76 27.92 -15.10
C ILE A 67 -1.41 26.55 -15.38
N SER A 68 -1.17 26.00 -16.57
CA SER A 68 -1.57 24.64 -16.90
C SER A 68 -0.59 23.65 -16.29
N VAL A 69 -1.08 22.74 -15.43
CA VAL A 69 -0.30 21.67 -14.83
C VAL A 69 -0.80 20.33 -15.32
N SER A 70 0.11 19.53 -15.87
CA SER A 70 -0.20 18.16 -16.27
C SER A 70 -0.40 17.29 -15.03
N GLN A 71 -1.53 16.62 -14.96
CA GLN A 71 -1.91 15.71 -13.89
C GLN A 71 -2.10 14.29 -14.41
N LEU A 72 -1.81 13.34 -13.54
CA LEU A 72 -2.04 11.93 -13.77
C LEU A 72 -3.52 11.59 -13.50
N ASN A 73 -4.19 11.04 -14.48
CA ASN A 73 -5.52 10.47 -14.31
C ASN A 73 -5.47 8.96 -14.47
N ILE A 74 -5.93 8.22 -13.45
CA ILE A 74 -5.96 6.77 -13.42
C ILE A 74 -7.40 6.34 -13.15
N ASN A 75 -7.97 5.57 -14.07
CA ASN A 75 -9.27 4.96 -13.86
C ASN A 75 -9.10 3.65 -13.10
N THR A 76 -9.36 3.67 -11.78
CA THR A 76 -9.20 2.52 -10.89
C THR A 76 -10.18 2.55 -9.74
N ASP A 77 -10.59 1.36 -9.28
CA ASP A 77 -11.39 1.19 -8.06
C ASP A 77 -10.51 0.90 -6.83
N ASN A 78 -9.20 0.63 -7.03
CA ASN A 78 -8.27 0.32 -5.95
C ASN A 78 -7.90 1.59 -5.18
N GLU A 79 -8.08 1.56 -3.84
CA GLU A 79 -7.87 2.70 -2.94
C GLU A 79 -6.41 3.13 -2.91
N THR A 80 -5.49 2.17 -2.76
CA THR A 80 -4.05 2.42 -2.71
C THR A 80 -3.55 3.12 -3.97
N LEU A 81 -4.04 2.73 -5.16
CA LEU A 81 -3.66 3.38 -6.41
C LEU A 81 -4.26 4.79 -6.54
N LYS A 82 -5.44 5.05 -5.96
CA LYS A 82 -6.00 6.40 -5.85
C LYS A 82 -5.13 7.29 -4.98
N GLU A 83 -4.69 6.79 -3.82
CA GLU A 83 -3.78 7.52 -2.93
C GLU A 83 -2.44 7.82 -3.60
N ILE A 84 -1.86 6.86 -4.33
CA ILE A 84 -0.64 7.06 -5.14
C ILE A 84 -0.87 8.16 -6.18
N ARG A 85 -1.96 8.11 -6.95
CA ARG A 85 -2.32 9.11 -7.94
C ARG A 85 -2.43 10.50 -7.31
N ASP A 86 -3.12 10.61 -6.18
CA ASP A 86 -3.38 11.88 -5.51
C ASP A 86 -2.09 12.47 -4.92
N ALA A 87 -1.21 11.62 -4.36
CA ALA A 87 0.10 12.03 -3.87
C ALA A 87 1.02 12.50 -5.02
N LEU A 88 1.04 11.80 -6.14
CA LEU A 88 1.78 12.21 -7.34
C LEU A 88 1.24 13.53 -7.91
N ASN A 89 -0.08 13.67 -7.99
CA ASN A 89 -0.71 14.90 -8.48
C ASN A 89 -0.44 16.10 -7.56
N MET A 90 -0.44 15.89 -6.24
CA MET A 90 -0.04 16.93 -5.28
C MET A 90 1.41 17.35 -5.48
N TYR A 91 2.31 16.41 -5.74
CA TYR A 91 3.71 16.69 -6.05
C TYR A 91 3.84 17.52 -7.34
N LEU A 92 3.15 17.12 -8.41
CA LEU A 92 3.14 17.82 -9.70
C LEU A 92 2.58 19.25 -9.57
N GLN A 93 1.51 19.43 -8.80
CA GLN A 93 0.93 20.75 -8.52
C GLN A 93 1.90 21.68 -7.80
N LYS A 94 2.55 21.19 -6.74
CA LYS A 94 3.49 22.00 -5.95
C LYS A 94 4.70 22.41 -6.76
N ASN A 95 5.15 21.58 -7.69
CA ASN A 95 6.27 21.86 -8.57
C ASN A 95 5.89 22.70 -9.80
N ARG A 96 4.62 23.09 -9.95
CA ARG A 96 4.12 23.95 -11.06
C ARG A 96 4.58 23.47 -12.44
N GLY A 97 4.68 22.15 -12.66
CA GLY A 97 5.18 21.61 -13.93
C GLY A 97 6.69 21.81 -14.19
N ALA A 98 7.46 22.31 -13.21
CA ALA A 98 8.92 22.34 -13.30
C ALA A 98 9.47 20.90 -13.35
N ALA A 99 10.75 20.75 -13.72
CA ALA A 99 11.40 19.43 -13.89
C ALA A 99 11.08 18.49 -12.73
N SER A 100 10.23 17.50 -13.01
CA SER A 100 9.80 16.53 -12.00
C SER A 100 10.86 15.47 -11.84
N ASP A 101 11.24 15.16 -10.60
CA ASP A 101 12.19 14.13 -10.29
C ASP A 101 11.51 12.76 -10.30
N PHE A 102 11.91 11.92 -11.25
CA PHE A 102 11.42 10.54 -11.35
C PHE A 102 11.67 9.73 -10.07
N TYR A 103 12.81 9.95 -9.40
CA TYR A 103 13.14 9.21 -8.19
C TYR A 103 12.21 9.53 -7.04
N LEU A 104 11.76 10.77 -6.90
CA LEU A 104 10.75 11.16 -5.90
C LEU A 104 9.38 10.54 -6.22
N MET A 105 8.97 10.53 -7.48
CA MET A 105 7.72 9.87 -7.89
C MET A 105 7.78 8.37 -7.64
N LYS A 106 8.90 7.74 -7.96
CA LYS A 106 9.16 6.33 -7.68
C LYS A 106 9.09 6.03 -6.18
N ASP A 107 9.75 6.83 -5.34
CA ASP A 107 9.74 6.68 -3.88
C ASP A 107 8.32 6.76 -3.28
N VAL A 108 7.49 7.68 -3.80
CA VAL A 108 6.07 7.75 -3.39
C VAL A 108 5.36 6.42 -3.68
N VAL A 109 5.49 5.90 -4.89
CA VAL A 109 4.85 4.64 -5.29
C VAL A 109 5.35 3.47 -4.44
N GLU A 110 6.67 3.38 -4.22
CA GLU A 110 7.28 2.31 -3.40
C GLU A 110 6.74 2.34 -1.98
N ARG A 111 6.70 3.48 -1.33
CA ARG A 111 6.20 3.60 0.05
C ARG A 111 4.76 3.11 0.23
N TYR A 112 3.87 3.42 -0.70
CA TYR A 112 2.49 2.92 -0.63
C TYR A 112 2.40 1.41 -0.88
N CYS A 113 3.15 0.89 -1.86
CA CYS A 113 3.19 -0.54 -2.14
C CYS A 113 3.82 -1.33 -1.00
N ASP A 114 4.91 -0.83 -0.42
CA ASP A 114 5.63 -1.47 0.68
C ASP A 114 4.78 -1.49 1.96
N ALA A 115 4.00 -0.44 2.23
CA ALA A 115 3.08 -0.40 3.36
C ALA A 115 1.99 -1.48 3.27
N GLU A 116 1.42 -1.70 2.10
CA GLU A 116 0.44 -2.77 1.87
C GLU A 116 1.08 -4.17 1.98
N GLU A 117 2.29 -4.34 1.46
CA GLU A 117 3.03 -5.59 1.55
C GLU A 117 3.39 -5.92 3.00
N GLU A 118 3.85 -4.93 3.77
CA GLU A 118 4.18 -5.09 5.18
C GLU A 118 2.97 -5.50 6.01
N GLU A 119 1.79 -4.92 5.74
CA GLU A 119 0.56 -5.32 6.42
C GLU A 119 0.22 -6.80 6.16
N ILE A 120 0.44 -7.29 4.95
CA ILE A 120 0.27 -8.71 4.61
C ILE A 120 1.30 -9.56 5.35
N ASN A 121 2.56 -9.15 5.37
CA ASN A 121 3.66 -9.86 6.02
C ASN A 121 3.46 -10.00 7.52
N ILE A 122 2.92 -8.98 8.19
CA ILE A 122 2.57 -9.03 9.62
C ILE A 122 1.44 -10.03 9.89
N GLN A 123 0.44 -10.11 9.01
CA GLN A 123 -0.70 -11.01 9.19
C GLN A 123 -0.41 -12.48 8.82
N GLN A 124 0.57 -12.70 7.97
CA GLN A 124 0.92 -14.01 7.43
C GLN A 124 1.21 -15.09 8.49
N PRO A 125 2.02 -14.85 9.55
CA PRO A 125 2.36 -15.87 10.53
C PRO A 125 1.30 -16.10 11.62
N ILE A 126 0.26 -15.26 11.71
CA ILE A 126 -0.73 -15.31 12.81
C ILE A 126 -1.43 -16.67 12.92
N PRO A 127 -1.88 -17.34 11.83
CA PRO A 127 -2.51 -18.65 11.95
C PRO A 127 -1.57 -19.72 12.54
N LEU A 128 -0.26 -19.64 12.25
CA LEU A 128 0.74 -20.52 12.81
C LEU A 128 0.87 -20.31 14.33
N TYR A 129 0.96 -19.05 14.77
CA TYR A 129 1.06 -18.71 16.19
C TYR A 129 -0.18 -19.16 16.97
N LEU A 130 -1.37 -19.02 16.39
CA LEU A 130 -2.60 -19.53 16.99
C LEU A 130 -2.59 -21.05 17.09
N GLY A 131 -2.07 -21.75 16.09
CA GLY A 131 -1.90 -23.20 16.13
C GLY A 131 -0.96 -23.65 17.26
N LEU A 132 0.18 -22.97 17.39
CA LEU A 132 1.15 -23.24 18.45
C LEU A 132 0.56 -22.95 19.84
N MET A 133 -0.16 -21.83 19.99
CA MET A 133 -0.85 -21.49 21.22
C MET A 133 -1.91 -22.55 21.58
N GLY A 134 -2.62 -23.08 20.58
CA GLY A 134 -3.59 -24.16 20.76
C GLY A 134 -2.97 -25.43 21.31
N THR A 135 -1.78 -25.82 20.85
CA THR A 135 -1.07 -27.02 21.41
C THR A 135 -0.63 -26.78 22.84
N MET A 136 -0.11 -25.58 23.18
CA MET A 136 0.26 -25.26 24.55
C MET A 136 -0.93 -25.34 25.51
N VAL A 137 -2.05 -24.71 25.12
CA VAL A 137 -3.30 -24.74 25.89
C VAL A 137 -3.79 -26.18 26.05
N GLY A 138 -3.76 -27.01 24.99
CA GLY A 138 -4.17 -28.42 25.04
C GLY A 138 -3.34 -29.25 26.02
N ILE A 139 -2.02 -29.03 26.05
CA ILE A 139 -1.11 -29.73 26.99
C ILE A 139 -1.38 -29.27 28.42
N ILE A 140 -1.46 -27.96 28.68
CA ILE A 140 -1.69 -27.40 30.02
C ILE A 140 -3.00 -27.92 30.61
N VAL A 141 -4.08 -27.88 29.81
CA VAL A 141 -5.38 -28.37 30.24
C VAL A 141 -5.38 -29.89 30.44
N GLY A 142 -4.71 -30.63 29.58
CA GLY A 142 -4.55 -32.09 29.69
C GLY A 142 -3.83 -32.50 30.99
N ILE A 143 -2.71 -31.84 31.31
CA ILE A 143 -1.95 -32.11 32.53
C ILE A 143 -2.76 -31.63 33.77
N GLY A 144 -3.38 -30.46 33.68
CA GLY A 144 -4.22 -29.92 34.78
C GLY A 144 -5.37 -30.85 35.12
N PHE A 145 -5.98 -31.48 34.10
CA PHE A 145 -7.02 -32.49 34.31
C PHE A 145 -6.53 -33.69 35.11
N ILE A 146 -5.36 -34.25 34.81
CA ILE A 146 -4.76 -35.37 35.55
C ILE A 146 -4.51 -34.96 37.01
N ALA A 147 -4.00 -33.73 37.24
CA ALA A 147 -3.70 -33.26 38.58
C ALA A 147 -4.95 -33.14 39.47
N VAL A 148 -6.07 -32.67 38.90
CA VAL A 148 -7.35 -32.46 39.61
C VAL A 148 -8.10 -33.80 39.82
N SER A 149 -7.95 -34.75 38.88
CA SER A 149 -8.66 -36.04 38.95
C SER A 149 -8.09 -37.05 40.00
N GLY A 150 -7.17 -36.63 40.87
CA GLY A 150 -6.53 -37.52 41.86
C GLY A 150 -5.60 -38.57 41.25
N GLY A 151 -5.06 -38.32 40.16
CA GLY A 151 -4.61 -39.05 39.01
C GLY A 151 -3.40 -39.98 39.15
N LEU A 152 -2.99 -40.47 40.30
CA LEU A 152 -1.88 -41.41 40.42
C LEU A 152 -2.26 -42.76 41.11
N SER A 153 -3.56 -43.01 41.30
CA SER A 153 -4.03 -44.33 41.69
C SER A 153 -3.94 -45.32 40.51
N SER A 154 -3.43 -46.48 40.73
CA SER A 154 -3.13 -47.46 39.67
C SER A 154 -4.33 -47.91 38.80
N GLU A 155 -5.56 -47.77 39.29
CA GLU A 155 -6.79 -48.07 38.53
C GLU A 155 -7.20 -46.99 37.55
N SER A 156 -6.85 -45.71 37.78
CA SER A 156 -7.22 -44.58 36.94
C SER A 156 -6.09 -44.10 35.98
N LEU A 157 -4.87 -44.63 36.14
CA LEU A 157 -3.69 -44.22 35.35
C LEU A 157 -3.90 -44.39 33.83
N MET A 158 -4.47 -45.51 33.40
CA MET A 158 -4.66 -45.82 31.97
C MET A 158 -5.67 -44.89 31.33
N ASP A 159 -6.78 -44.59 32.02
CA ASP A 159 -7.82 -43.68 31.55
C ASP A 159 -7.31 -42.23 31.49
N ASN A 160 -6.51 -41.82 32.47
CA ASN A 160 -5.91 -40.49 32.52
C ASN A 160 -4.86 -40.30 31.42
N ILE A 161 -4.03 -41.30 31.12
CA ILE A 161 -3.07 -41.27 30.01
C ILE A 161 -3.79 -41.20 28.67
N THR A 162 -4.83 -42.00 28.47
CA THR A 162 -5.64 -41.99 27.26
C THR A 162 -6.29 -40.61 27.03
N SER A 163 -6.79 -40.02 28.11
CA SER A 163 -7.38 -38.67 28.10
C SER A 163 -6.38 -37.61 27.73
N LEU A 164 -5.17 -37.64 28.28
CA LEU A 164 -4.09 -36.73 27.93
C LEU A 164 -3.69 -36.88 26.47
N MET A 165 -3.49 -38.09 25.99
CA MET A 165 -3.13 -38.33 24.59
C MET A 165 -4.19 -37.82 23.63
N THR A 166 -5.47 -37.98 23.99
CA THR A 166 -6.57 -37.45 23.17
C THR A 166 -6.55 -35.89 23.11
N CYS A 167 -6.36 -35.22 24.25
CA CYS A 167 -6.25 -33.74 24.28
C CYS A 167 -5.07 -33.27 23.46
N VAL A 168 -3.91 -33.91 23.56
CA VAL A 168 -2.72 -33.58 22.79
C VAL A 168 -2.95 -33.80 21.29
N ALA A 169 -3.55 -34.90 20.89
CA ALA A 169 -3.84 -35.23 19.50
C ALA A 169 -4.77 -34.19 18.86
N ILE A 170 -5.82 -33.77 19.56
CA ILE A 170 -6.73 -32.73 19.09
C ILE A 170 -6.01 -31.38 19.00
N ALA A 171 -5.16 -31.02 19.98
CA ALA A 171 -4.36 -29.80 19.94
C ALA A 171 -3.36 -29.80 18.77
N MET A 172 -2.72 -30.95 18.48
CA MET A 172 -1.84 -31.08 17.30
C MET A 172 -2.58 -30.87 15.98
N ALA A 173 -3.85 -31.30 15.89
CA ALA A 173 -4.66 -31.03 14.69
C ALA A 173 -4.84 -29.53 14.46
N ALA A 174 -5.06 -28.73 15.50
CA ALA A 174 -5.15 -27.26 15.36
C ALA A 174 -3.82 -26.65 14.88
N SER A 175 -2.68 -27.16 15.34
CA SER A 175 -1.37 -26.72 14.86
C SER A 175 -1.16 -27.05 13.38
N LEU A 176 -1.57 -28.24 12.94
CA LEU A 176 -1.49 -28.63 11.54
C LEU A 176 -2.30 -27.72 10.64
N VAL A 177 -3.53 -27.36 11.06
CA VAL A 177 -4.37 -26.37 10.34
C VAL A 177 -3.66 -25.02 10.26
N GLY A 178 -3.05 -24.54 11.35
CA GLY A 178 -2.29 -23.30 11.38
C GLY A 178 -1.13 -23.29 10.37
N ILE A 179 -0.35 -24.37 10.33
CA ILE A 179 0.77 -24.54 9.38
C ILE A 179 0.23 -24.52 7.93
N CYS A 180 -0.83 -25.27 7.64
CA CYS A 180 -1.43 -25.30 6.30
C CYS A 180 -1.93 -23.91 5.88
N CYS A 181 -2.65 -23.21 6.74
CA CYS A 181 -3.15 -21.86 6.46
C CYS A 181 -2.00 -20.90 6.18
N THR A 182 -0.97 -20.88 7.02
CA THR A 182 0.20 -19.99 6.85
C THR A 182 0.95 -20.30 5.55
N THR A 183 1.15 -21.57 5.23
CA THR A 183 1.83 -21.97 3.98
C THR A 183 1.05 -21.51 2.74
N LEU A 184 -0.28 -21.65 2.74
CA LEU A 184 -1.12 -21.22 1.63
C LEU A 184 -1.15 -19.69 1.50
N ILE A 185 -1.14 -18.94 2.62
CA ILE A 185 -1.03 -17.48 2.63
C ILE A 185 0.32 -17.07 2.03
N SER A 186 1.42 -17.66 2.50
CA SER A 186 2.78 -17.36 2.03
C SER A 186 2.93 -17.57 0.54
N TRP A 187 2.40 -18.66 0.02
CA TRP A 187 2.42 -18.94 -1.42
C TRP A 187 1.60 -17.90 -2.21
N SER A 188 0.40 -17.57 -1.73
CA SER A 188 -0.44 -16.55 -2.35
C SER A 188 0.20 -15.16 -2.29
N ALA A 189 0.78 -14.78 -1.16
CA ALA A 189 1.48 -13.51 -0.97
C ALA A 189 2.66 -13.38 -1.93
N LYS A 190 3.53 -14.39 -2.01
CA LYS A 190 4.68 -14.39 -2.94
C LYS A 190 4.24 -14.23 -4.41
N SER A 191 3.15 -14.89 -4.80
CA SER A 191 2.60 -14.73 -6.16
C SER A 191 2.04 -13.33 -6.39
N ALA A 192 1.46 -12.70 -5.37
CA ALA A 192 0.94 -11.34 -5.45
C ALA A 192 2.08 -10.32 -5.55
N THR A 193 3.09 -10.41 -4.68
CA THR A 193 4.29 -9.54 -4.72
C THR A 193 4.97 -9.59 -6.08
N SER A 194 5.21 -10.78 -6.63
CA SER A 194 5.83 -10.92 -7.96
C SER A 194 5.00 -10.25 -9.07
N LYS A 195 3.67 -10.32 -8.99
CA LYS A 195 2.80 -9.65 -9.96
C LYS A 195 2.82 -8.13 -9.78
N VAL A 196 2.68 -7.65 -8.54
CA VAL A 196 2.71 -6.21 -8.23
C VAL A 196 4.02 -5.59 -8.66
N GLU A 197 5.15 -6.26 -8.43
CA GLU A 197 6.47 -5.80 -8.89
C GLU A 197 6.53 -5.66 -10.42
N ALA A 198 6.01 -6.63 -11.16
CA ALA A 198 5.97 -6.56 -12.61
C ALA A 198 5.07 -5.41 -13.11
N ASP A 199 3.90 -5.23 -12.48
CA ASP A 199 2.95 -4.18 -12.84
C ASP A 199 3.47 -2.79 -12.42
N LYS A 200 4.13 -2.67 -11.26
CA LYS A 200 4.83 -1.47 -10.77
C LYS A 200 5.93 -1.04 -11.76
N ASN A 201 6.75 -1.98 -12.22
CA ASN A 201 7.78 -1.69 -13.22
C ASN A 201 7.17 -1.21 -14.56
N ARG A 202 6.01 -1.75 -14.96
CA ARG A 202 5.27 -1.27 -16.14
C ARG A 202 4.76 0.15 -15.94
N PHE A 203 4.25 0.47 -14.74
CA PHE A 203 3.84 1.82 -14.39
C PHE A 203 5.03 2.80 -14.41
N TYR A 204 6.19 2.41 -13.87
CA TYR A 204 7.40 3.23 -13.94
C TYR A 204 7.86 3.49 -15.37
N SER A 205 7.81 2.48 -16.23
CA SER A 205 8.11 2.65 -17.64
C SER A 205 7.16 3.65 -18.30
N TRP A 206 5.88 3.57 -18.00
CA TRP A 206 4.88 4.53 -18.49
C TRP A 206 5.15 5.95 -17.96
N LEU A 207 5.49 6.13 -16.70
CA LEU A 207 5.88 7.43 -16.14
C LEU A 207 7.07 8.01 -16.89
N GLN A 208 8.07 7.19 -17.21
CA GLN A 208 9.29 7.64 -17.91
C GLN A 208 9.06 7.95 -19.38
N THR A 209 8.21 7.20 -20.07
CA THR A 209 8.03 7.33 -21.51
C THR A 209 6.93 8.31 -21.91
N GLU A 210 5.92 8.46 -21.09
CA GLU A 210 4.75 9.30 -21.41
C GLU A 210 4.69 10.56 -20.53
N LEU A 211 4.79 10.44 -19.22
CA LEU A 211 4.60 11.57 -18.31
C LEU A 211 5.82 12.51 -18.29
N LEU A 212 7.02 12.00 -18.12
CA LEU A 212 8.23 12.83 -18.01
C LEU A 212 8.52 13.68 -19.26
N PRO A 213 8.36 13.18 -20.49
CA PRO A 213 8.54 14.01 -21.68
C PRO A 213 7.54 15.19 -21.77
N VAL A 214 6.29 14.97 -21.37
CA VAL A 214 5.27 16.02 -21.32
C VAL A 214 5.66 17.10 -20.30
N LEU A 215 6.09 16.70 -19.10
CA LEU A 215 6.51 17.64 -18.04
C LEU A 215 7.77 18.43 -18.45
N SER A 216 8.75 17.78 -19.06
CA SER A 216 9.97 18.46 -19.56
C SER A 216 9.68 19.38 -20.74
N GLY A 217 8.74 19.02 -21.62
CA GLY A 217 8.28 19.88 -22.72
C GLY A 217 7.63 21.17 -22.21
N ASN A 218 6.79 21.07 -21.19
CA ASN A 218 6.15 22.25 -20.57
C ASN A 218 7.18 23.17 -19.90
N ALA A 219 8.20 22.62 -19.23
CA ALA A 219 9.29 23.41 -18.63
C ALA A 219 10.12 24.15 -19.69
N VAL A 220 10.43 23.52 -20.82
CA VAL A 220 11.15 24.15 -21.92
C VAL A 220 10.34 25.27 -22.54
N ASN A 221 9.03 25.09 -22.75
CA ASN A 221 8.14 26.10 -23.28
C ASN A 221 8.05 27.32 -22.34
N ALA A 222 7.97 27.10 -21.03
CA ALA A 222 7.98 28.17 -20.02
C ALA A 222 9.29 28.99 -20.04
N LEU A 223 10.45 28.31 -20.18
CA LEU A 223 11.75 28.97 -20.32
C LEU A 223 11.82 29.83 -21.63
N TYR A 224 11.30 29.28 -22.72
CA TYR A 224 11.26 30.01 -24.00
C TYR A 224 10.40 31.29 -23.91
N LEU A 225 9.22 31.21 -23.30
CA LEU A 225 8.36 32.36 -23.04
C LEU A 225 9.04 33.39 -22.13
N LEU A 226 9.72 32.95 -21.07
CA LEU A 226 10.51 33.83 -20.22
C LEU A 226 11.60 34.56 -21.00
N GLN A 227 12.34 33.84 -21.85
CA GLN A 227 13.37 34.43 -22.70
C GLN A 227 12.77 35.49 -23.65
N GLN A 228 11.62 35.21 -24.27
CA GLN A 228 10.92 36.14 -25.15
C GLN A 228 10.46 37.39 -24.39
N ASN A 229 9.91 37.24 -23.18
CA ASN A 229 9.50 38.35 -22.33
C ASN A 229 10.70 39.20 -21.91
N LEU A 230 11.84 38.61 -21.56
CA LEU A 230 13.07 39.35 -21.26
C LEU A 230 13.62 40.13 -22.45
N MET A 231 13.53 39.56 -23.67
CA MET A 231 13.91 40.28 -24.89
C MET A 231 13.00 41.47 -25.13
N THR A 232 11.68 41.31 -24.98
CA THR A 232 10.70 42.38 -25.15
C THR A 232 10.90 43.47 -24.09
N PHE A 233 11.12 43.10 -22.84
CA PHE A 233 11.45 44.03 -21.76
C PHE A 233 12.71 44.82 -22.07
N ASN A 234 13.78 44.19 -22.56
CA ASN A 234 15.05 44.82 -22.88
C ASN A 234 14.87 45.83 -24.06
N GLN A 235 14.08 45.47 -25.07
CA GLN A 235 13.74 46.37 -26.19
C GLN A 235 12.93 47.60 -25.72
N THR A 236 11.91 47.35 -24.87
CA THR A 236 11.08 48.45 -24.32
C THR A 236 11.89 49.36 -23.42
N PHE A 237 12.78 48.78 -22.58
CA PHE A 237 13.67 49.55 -21.72
C PHE A 237 14.65 50.42 -22.52
N GLN A 238 15.24 49.84 -23.58
CA GLN A 238 16.14 50.59 -24.48
C GLN A 238 15.43 51.71 -25.20
N SER A 239 14.20 51.47 -25.71
CA SER A 239 13.37 52.49 -26.35
C SER A 239 12.95 53.60 -25.38
N ASN A 240 12.71 53.27 -24.11
CA ASN A 240 12.42 54.27 -23.08
C ASN A 240 13.64 55.14 -22.72
N ILE A 241 14.85 54.57 -22.74
CA ILE A 241 16.08 55.33 -22.53
C ILE A 241 16.34 56.30 -23.71
N GLU A 242 16.19 55.80 -24.95
CA GLU A 242 16.33 56.64 -26.17
C GLU A 242 15.29 57.78 -26.27
N GLY A 243 14.14 57.63 -25.60
CA GLY A 243 13.12 58.68 -25.54
C GLY A 243 13.32 59.70 -24.41
N LEU A 244 14.32 59.49 -23.54
CA LEU A 244 14.66 60.40 -22.44
C LEU A 244 15.84 61.34 -22.78
N ASP A 245 16.58 61.07 -23.85
CA ASP A 245 17.60 61.94 -24.46
C ASP A 245 16.99 62.90 -25.52
#